data_4de6f7392be5c60e0356e4bdbdf4d6a0
#
_entry.id   4de6f7392be5c60e0356e4bdbdf4d6a0
#
_cell.length_a   1.000
_cell.length_b   1.000
_cell.length_c   1.000
_cell.angle_alpha   90.00
_cell.angle_beta   90.00
_cell.angle_gamma   90.00
#
_symmetry.space_group_name_H-M   'P 1'
#
loop_
_entity.id
_entity.type
_entity.pdbx_description
1 polymer ?
#
loop_
_entity_poly.entity_id
_entity_poly.type
_entity_poly.pdbx_seq_one_letter_code
_entity_poly.pdbx_strand_id
1 'polypeptide(L)'
;MNFRVLAVLAALALAGCSSFGSKADAPLPDPNTYPANYRADIVTFLRLSLNDRAMFRGAMIAQPVLKPIGDAQRYMVCVQLNGHGQVLNKVAIYVGGRIQQFVDSSPDQCDDAAYQPFKELIAAMPAA
;
A
#
# COMPACT_ATOMS: atom_id res chain seq x y z
N MET A 1 35.60 -50.49 -49.12
CA MET A 1 35.66 -49.84 -47.82
C MET A 1 34.72 -48.67 -47.79
N ASN A 2 33.56 -48.87 -47.26
CA ASN A 2 32.50 -47.87 -47.23
C ASN A 2 32.45 -47.26 -45.85
N PHE A 3 32.97 -46.07 -45.73
CA PHE A 3 32.75 -45.23 -44.54
C PHE A 3 31.41 -44.56 -44.70
N ARG A 4 30.40 -45.09 -44.08
CA ARG A 4 29.16 -44.36 -43.86
C ARG A 4 29.27 -43.63 -42.54
N VAL A 5 29.55 -42.38 -42.66
CA VAL A 5 29.47 -41.46 -41.51
C VAL A 5 28.01 -41.22 -41.28
N LEU A 6 27.49 -41.80 -40.22
CA LEU A 6 26.19 -41.44 -39.68
C LEU A 6 26.33 -40.12 -38.97
N ALA A 7 25.87 -39.07 -39.61
CA ALA A 7 25.67 -37.81 -38.94
C ALA A 7 24.39 -37.92 -38.11
N VAL A 8 24.58 -38.15 -36.83
CA VAL A 8 23.48 -38.01 -35.87
C VAL A 8 23.31 -36.52 -35.59
N LEU A 9 22.34 -35.97 -36.25
CA LEU A 9 21.83 -34.65 -35.94
C LEU A 9 21.11 -34.75 -34.58
N ALA A 10 21.82 -34.38 -33.54
CA ALA A 10 21.16 -34.09 -32.26
C ALA A 10 20.38 -32.78 -32.42
N ALA A 11 19.12 -32.88 -32.72
CA ALA A 11 18.18 -31.77 -32.62
C ALA A 11 17.97 -31.53 -31.13
N LEU A 12 18.78 -30.67 -30.58
CA LEU A 12 18.50 -30.10 -29.25
C LEU A 12 17.26 -29.19 -29.41
N ALA A 13 16.11 -29.77 -29.08
CA ALA A 13 14.91 -29.01 -28.94
C ALA A 13 15.07 -28.02 -27.78
N LEU A 14 15.36 -26.79 -28.10
CA LEU A 14 15.29 -25.66 -27.17
C LEU A 14 13.80 -25.37 -26.88
N ALA A 15 13.16 -26.26 -26.17
CA ALA A 15 11.76 -26.10 -25.76
C ALA A 15 11.66 -25.74 -24.28
N GLY A 16 12.55 -24.88 -23.79
CA GLY A 16 12.62 -24.60 -22.36
C GLY A 16 12.19 -23.20 -21.92
N CYS A 17 11.95 -22.27 -22.86
CA CYS A 17 11.81 -20.86 -22.46
C CYS A 17 10.39 -20.30 -22.55
N SER A 18 9.39 -21.08 -22.93
CA SER A 18 8.04 -20.55 -23.09
C SER A 18 7.14 -20.69 -21.86
N SER A 19 7.60 -21.35 -20.80
CA SER A 19 6.79 -21.54 -19.59
C SER A 19 6.85 -20.39 -18.58
N PHE A 20 7.73 -19.43 -18.81
CA PHE A 20 7.83 -18.26 -17.94
C PHE A 20 6.93 -17.09 -18.36
N GLY A 21 6.32 -17.13 -19.54
CA GLY A 21 5.48 -16.05 -20.05
C GLY A 21 4.05 -16.05 -19.54
N SER A 22 3.54 -17.18 -19.01
CA SER A 22 2.13 -17.30 -18.65
C SER A 22 1.74 -16.58 -17.34
N LYS A 23 2.71 -16.17 -16.51
CA LYS A 23 2.45 -15.38 -15.30
C LYS A 23 2.48 -13.88 -15.54
N ALA A 24 2.98 -13.45 -16.69
CA ALA A 24 3.08 -12.02 -17.04
C ALA A 24 1.75 -11.46 -17.56
N ASP A 25 0.78 -12.31 -17.89
CA ASP A 25 -0.51 -11.90 -18.45
C ASP A 25 -1.59 -11.66 -17.41
N ALA A 26 -1.27 -11.79 -16.11
CA ALA A 26 -2.19 -11.40 -15.06
C ALA A 26 -2.35 -9.88 -15.09
N PRO A 27 -3.60 -9.35 -15.21
CA PRO A 27 -3.79 -7.91 -15.20
C PRO A 27 -3.25 -7.33 -13.89
N LEU A 28 -2.47 -6.25 -14.00
CA LEU A 28 -2.03 -5.50 -12.83
C LEU A 28 -3.26 -4.92 -12.14
N PRO A 29 -3.30 -4.91 -10.79
CA PRO A 29 -4.40 -4.28 -10.07
C PRO A 29 -4.47 -2.80 -10.45
N ASP A 30 -5.69 -2.28 -10.55
CA ASP A 30 -5.91 -0.85 -10.76
C ASP A 30 -5.20 -0.08 -9.66
N PRO A 31 -4.25 0.82 -9.98
CA PRO A 31 -3.56 1.61 -8.95
C PRO A 31 -4.52 2.46 -8.12
N ASN A 32 -5.70 2.77 -8.63
CA ASN A 32 -6.73 3.55 -7.95
C ASN A 32 -7.89 2.67 -7.46
N THR A 33 -7.63 1.43 -7.07
CA THR A 33 -8.59 0.63 -6.32
C THR A 33 -8.92 1.32 -5.00
N TYR A 34 -10.23 1.49 -4.73
CA TYR A 34 -10.68 2.11 -3.49
C TYR A 34 -10.25 1.26 -2.30
N PRO A 35 -9.59 1.86 -1.30
CA PRO A 35 -9.11 1.12 -0.14
C PRO A 35 -10.23 0.88 0.88
N ALA A 36 -11.08 -0.11 0.62
CA ALA A 36 -12.28 -0.37 1.43
C ALA A 36 -11.96 -0.67 2.90
N ASN A 37 -10.80 -1.26 3.16
CA ASN A 37 -10.38 -1.64 4.52
C ASN A 37 -9.41 -0.63 5.14
N TYR A 38 -9.46 0.62 4.72
CA TYR A 38 -8.45 1.63 5.10
C TYR A 38 -8.30 1.78 6.61
N ARG A 39 -9.39 1.71 7.37
CA ARG A 39 -9.32 1.86 8.82
C ARG A 39 -8.53 0.72 9.47
N ALA A 40 -8.83 -0.52 9.08
CA ALA A 40 -8.13 -1.70 9.58
C ALA A 40 -6.65 -1.73 9.14
N ASP A 41 -6.39 -1.34 7.91
CA ASP A 41 -5.03 -1.29 7.36
C ASP A 41 -4.16 -0.31 8.14
N ILE A 42 -4.70 0.88 8.42
CA ILE A 42 -3.97 1.92 9.14
C ILE A 42 -3.76 1.53 10.60
N VAL A 43 -4.74 0.89 11.24
CA VAL A 43 -4.55 0.33 12.60
C VAL A 43 -3.39 -0.65 12.61
N THR A 44 -3.37 -1.59 11.68
CA THR A 44 -2.29 -2.58 11.59
C THR A 44 -0.94 -1.91 11.36
N PHE A 45 -0.88 -0.96 10.44
CA PHE A 45 0.35 -0.22 10.14
C PHE A 45 0.87 0.52 11.37
N LEU A 46 0.01 1.26 12.06
CA LEU A 46 0.41 2.06 13.21
C LEU A 46 0.84 1.20 14.40
N ARG A 47 0.19 0.07 14.61
CA ARG A 47 0.59 -0.86 15.68
C ARG A 47 2.00 -1.43 15.46
N LEU A 48 2.39 -1.60 14.21
CA LEU A 48 3.70 -2.13 13.85
C LEU A 48 4.79 -1.06 13.82
N SER A 49 4.43 0.18 13.49
CA SER A 49 5.41 1.24 13.22
C SER A 49 5.60 2.23 14.35
N LEU A 50 4.63 2.38 15.25
CA LEU A 50 4.70 3.36 16.34
C LEU A 50 4.53 2.69 17.70
N ASN A 51 5.46 2.96 18.61
CA ASN A 51 5.43 2.43 19.96
C ASN A 51 4.79 3.39 20.98
N ASP A 52 4.56 4.63 20.59
CA ASP A 52 4.02 5.65 21.50
C ASP A 52 2.50 5.66 21.47
N ARG A 53 1.90 4.89 22.36
CA ARG A 53 0.45 4.75 22.46
C ARG A 53 -0.27 6.03 22.88
N ALA A 54 0.42 6.94 23.53
CA ALA A 54 -0.18 8.21 23.91
C ALA A 54 -0.61 9.05 22.71
N MET A 55 0.05 8.86 21.56
CA MET A 55 -0.29 9.54 20.32
C MET A 55 -1.62 9.07 19.72
N PHE A 56 -2.17 7.94 20.16
CA PHE A 56 -3.38 7.38 19.58
C PHE A 56 -4.65 7.78 20.31
N ARG A 57 -4.58 8.37 21.49
CA ARG A 57 -5.76 8.67 22.31
C ARG A 57 -6.74 9.61 21.65
N GLY A 58 -6.22 10.65 21.01
CA GLY A 58 -7.03 11.62 20.28
C GLY A 58 -7.00 11.42 18.78
N ALA A 59 -6.73 10.20 18.30
CA ALA A 59 -6.59 9.94 16.87
C ALA A 59 -7.88 10.21 16.12
N MET A 60 -7.74 10.84 14.96
CA MET A 60 -8.82 11.16 14.03
C MET A 60 -8.47 10.63 12.66
N ILE A 61 -9.49 10.28 11.88
CA ILE A 61 -9.33 9.76 10.54
C ILE A 61 -10.40 10.35 9.61
N ALA A 62 -10.01 10.61 8.37
CA ALA A 62 -10.93 11.02 7.31
C ALA A 62 -11.15 9.90 6.32
N GLN A 63 -12.18 10.02 5.49
CA GLN A 63 -12.44 9.05 4.42
C GLN A 63 -11.39 9.15 3.32
N PRO A 64 -11.16 8.05 2.58
CA PRO A 64 -10.26 8.09 1.42
C PRO A 64 -10.76 9.09 0.38
N VAL A 65 -9.86 9.89 -0.14
CA VAL A 65 -10.12 10.88 -1.20
C VAL A 65 -9.11 10.69 -2.30
N LEU A 66 -9.56 10.68 -3.54
CA LEU A 66 -8.69 10.62 -4.70
C LEU A 66 -8.13 12.01 -4.97
N LYS A 67 -6.81 12.14 -4.90
CA LYS A 67 -6.10 13.41 -5.10
C LYS A 67 -4.89 13.23 -6.00
N PRO A 68 -4.48 14.29 -6.73
CA PRO A 68 -3.28 14.23 -7.53
C PRO A 68 -2.03 14.21 -6.64
N ILE A 69 -1.09 13.33 -7.00
CA ILE A 69 0.26 13.28 -6.45
C ILE A 69 1.21 13.21 -7.64
N GLY A 70 1.93 14.30 -7.90
CA GLY A 70 2.72 14.41 -9.12
C GLY A 70 1.84 14.24 -10.35
N ASP A 71 2.21 13.35 -11.25
CA ASP A 71 1.50 13.09 -12.51
C ASP A 71 0.37 12.06 -12.39
N ALA A 72 0.15 11.51 -11.21
CA ALA A 72 -0.82 10.45 -11.00
C ALA A 72 -1.83 10.84 -9.93
N GLN A 73 -3.01 10.20 -9.98
CA GLN A 73 -3.99 10.30 -8.91
C GLN A 73 -3.87 9.09 -8.00
N ARG A 74 -4.02 9.32 -6.69
CA ARG A 74 -3.95 8.28 -5.67
C ARG A 74 -4.99 8.52 -4.60
N TYR A 75 -5.49 7.44 -4.00
CA TYR A 75 -6.28 7.58 -2.78
C TYR A 75 -5.39 7.95 -1.61
N MET A 76 -5.80 8.98 -0.91
CA MET A 76 -5.16 9.44 0.32
C MET A 76 -6.13 9.35 1.48
N VAL A 77 -5.62 8.93 2.63
CA VAL A 77 -6.37 8.93 3.88
C VAL A 77 -5.63 9.81 4.87
N CYS A 78 -6.29 10.88 5.30
CA CYS A 78 -5.73 11.78 6.29
C CYS A 78 -5.97 11.24 7.70
N VAL A 79 -4.92 11.25 8.51
CA VAL A 79 -4.94 10.77 9.90
C VAL A 79 -4.31 11.82 10.77
N GLN A 80 -4.97 12.17 11.86
CA GLN A 80 -4.36 12.98 12.92
C GLN A 80 -4.02 12.10 14.11
N LEU A 81 -2.79 12.19 14.56
CA LEU A 81 -2.35 11.62 15.82
C LEU A 81 -2.20 12.75 16.82
N ASN A 82 -2.72 12.55 18.02
CA ASN A 82 -2.78 13.62 19.00
C ASN A 82 -2.34 13.08 20.37
N GLY A 83 -1.23 13.57 20.85
CA GLY A 83 -0.69 13.20 22.15
C GLY A 83 0.47 14.09 22.53
N HIS A 84 0.82 14.10 23.82
CA HIS A 84 1.91 14.92 24.37
C HIS A 84 1.80 16.41 24.03
N GLY A 85 0.56 16.93 23.89
CA GLY A 85 0.35 18.31 23.47
C GLY A 85 0.68 18.58 22.01
N GLN A 86 0.90 17.55 21.21
CA GLN A 86 1.24 17.67 19.78
C GLN A 86 0.15 17.06 18.91
N VAL A 87 -0.07 17.68 17.76
CA VAL A 87 -0.93 17.13 16.69
C VAL A 87 -0.04 16.82 15.50
N LEU A 88 -0.02 15.57 15.09
CA LEU A 88 0.69 15.13 13.90
C LEU A 88 -0.31 14.84 12.79
N ASN A 89 -0.19 15.57 11.68
CA ASN A 89 -1.00 15.35 10.50
C ASN A 89 -0.28 14.40 9.56
N LYS A 90 -0.86 13.22 9.36
CA LYS A 90 -0.29 12.17 8.52
C LYS A 90 -1.20 11.88 7.35
N VAL A 91 -0.64 11.35 6.29
CA VAL A 91 -1.38 10.87 5.15
C VAL A 91 -0.92 9.47 4.77
N ALA A 92 -1.89 8.57 4.62
CA ALA A 92 -1.65 7.26 4.03
C ALA A 92 -1.93 7.34 2.54
N ILE A 93 -0.95 7.00 1.72
CA ILE A 93 -1.07 6.98 0.27
C ILE A 93 -1.23 5.54 -0.19
N TYR A 94 -2.30 5.31 -0.94
CA TYR A 94 -2.69 3.98 -1.40
C TYR A 94 -2.38 3.79 -2.87
N VAL A 95 -1.88 2.60 -3.20
CA VAL A 95 -1.74 2.14 -4.58
C VAL A 95 -2.29 0.71 -4.65
N GLY A 96 -3.24 0.48 -5.55
CA GLY A 96 -3.84 -0.83 -5.70
C GLY A 96 -4.55 -1.34 -4.44
N GLY A 97 -5.13 -0.44 -3.65
CA GLY A 97 -5.82 -0.78 -2.41
C GLY A 97 -4.90 -1.09 -1.22
N ARG A 98 -3.60 -0.81 -1.34
CA ARG A 98 -2.61 -1.06 -0.28
C ARG A 98 -1.88 0.22 0.09
N ILE A 99 -1.54 0.36 1.37
CA ILE A 99 -0.72 1.47 1.83
C ILE A 99 0.67 1.34 1.22
N GLN A 100 1.06 2.34 0.45
CA GLN A 100 2.41 2.44 -0.10
C GLN A 100 3.29 3.35 0.74
N GLN A 101 2.73 4.45 1.26
CA GLN A 101 3.45 5.41 2.08
C GLN A 101 2.56 5.87 3.22
N PHE A 102 3.18 6.14 4.34
CA PHE A 102 2.56 6.80 5.49
C PHE A 102 3.52 7.88 5.97
N VAL A 103 3.22 9.13 5.63
CA VAL A 103 4.15 10.25 5.77
C VAL A 103 3.44 11.46 6.36
N ASP A 104 4.22 12.47 6.75
CA ASP A 104 3.65 13.75 7.14
C ASP A 104 2.90 14.35 5.96
N SER A 105 1.70 14.86 6.20
CA SER A 105 0.92 15.52 5.17
C SER A 105 1.48 16.91 4.87
N SER A 106 1.47 17.29 3.58
CA SER A 106 1.64 18.69 3.22
C SER A 106 0.37 19.47 3.57
N PRO A 107 0.45 20.82 3.75
CA PRO A 107 -0.70 21.59 4.21
C PRO A 107 -1.95 21.45 3.35
N ASP A 108 -1.79 21.29 2.03
CA ASP A 108 -2.88 21.21 1.07
C ASP A 108 -3.48 19.79 0.93
N GLN A 109 -2.83 18.77 1.46
CA GLN A 109 -3.32 17.39 1.32
C GLN A 109 -4.51 17.10 2.24
N CYS A 110 -4.52 17.67 3.44
CA CYS A 110 -5.50 17.34 4.47
C CYS A 110 -6.27 18.56 5.01
N ASP A 111 -6.13 19.73 4.40
CA ASP A 111 -6.80 20.96 4.87
C ASP A 111 -8.33 20.89 4.75
N ASP A 112 -8.85 20.11 3.81
CA ASP A 112 -10.28 19.87 3.60
C ASP A 112 -10.79 18.56 4.21
N ALA A 113 -9.98 17.88 5.00
CA ALA A 113 -10.34 16.57 5.53
C ALA A 113 -11.45 16.68 6.58
N ALA A 114 -12.50 15.89 6.41
CA ALA A 114 -13.58 15.76 7.39
C ALA A 114 -13.22 14.67 8.41
N TYR A 115 -12.52 15.05 9.46
CA TYR A 115 -12.05 14.12 10.46
C TYR A 115 -13.16 13.59 11.35
N GLN A 116 -13.08 12.32 11.68
CA GLN A 116 -13.91 11.62 12.65
C GLN A 116 -13.02 10.89 13.66
N PRO A 117 -13.52 10.61 14.88
CA PRO A 117 -12.75 9.83 15.83
C PRO A 117 -12.33 8.50 15.25
N PHE A 118 -11.05 8.17 15.42
CA PHE A 118 -10.49 6.90 14.95
C PHE A 118 -10.67 5.82 16.02
N LYS A 119 -11.91 5.40 16.21
CA LYS A 119 -12.32 4.51 17.32
C LYS A 119 -11.61 3.17 17.27
N GLU A 120 -11.38 2.63 16.09
CA GLU A 120 -10.74 1.32 15.90
C GLU A 120 -9.28 1.35 16.37
N LEU A 121 -8.59 2.46 16.13
CA LEU A 121 -7.22 2.63 16.62
C LEU A 121 -7.20 2.75 18.15
N ILE A 122 -8.08 3.57 18.70
CA ILE A 122 -8.17 3.78 20.14
C ILE A 122 -8.50 2.46 20.85
N ALA A 123 -9.44 1.67 20.30
CA ALA A 123 -9.82 0.39 20.86
C ALA A 123 -8.73 -0.69 20.73
N ALA A 124 -7.92 -0.62 19.66
CA ALA A 124 -6.84 -1.59 19.42
C ALA A 124 -5.62 -1.35 20.33
N MET A 125 -5.57 -0.22 21.01
CA MET A 125 -4.48 0.20 21.90
C MET A 125 -4.99 0.32 23.33
N PRO A 126 -5.18 -0.79 24.04
CA PRO A 126 -5.62 -0.72 25.41
C PRO A 126 -4.61 0.08 26.24
N ALA A 127 -5.12 0.81 27.22
CA ALA A 127 -4.28 1.55 28.16
C ALA A 127 -3.26 0.62 28.78
N ALA A 128 -2.01 1.03 28.74
CA ALA A 128 -0.92 0.27 29.34
C ALA A 128 -1.08 0.21 30.87
#